data_b389aef40b0de27937de138ed42130ed
#
_entry.id   b389aef40b0de27937de138ed42130ed
#
_cell.length_a   1.000
_cell.length_b   1.000
_cell.length_c   1.000
_cell.angle_alpha   90.00
_cell.angle_beta   90.00
_cell.angle_gamma   90.00
#
_symmetry.space_group_name_H-M   'P 1'
#
loop_
_entity.id
_entity.type
_entity.pdbx_description
1 polymer ?
#
loop_
_entity_poly.entity_id
_entity_poly.type
_entity_poly.pdbx_seq_one_letter_code
_entity_poly.pdbx_strand_id
1 'polypeptide(L)'
;MRRICFRAWVLTQCGGFRLILFVFLTLIVSSSLFAAPQEVLTNEQSPQASTEMQHEVGNPTPLSVLIEEAKKNDPAIHVAESAARAATFAAPQMSTLPDPQFTLQQFSVGSPRPFAGYTNSDFAYIGLGASQQFPYPGKLRLRGAVADRDAGAVKAHVEVVLQDEIETLKTTYFHLAYLQQSLGILQQNAALLQQIEQQAEAHYSTGQGNQRDVLKAQLERTKILREISMHHQLVGEDQAVLKRILRRSQDSSDIIPEPLSATFLRYSASELLDKVRGQNPNVQEDAAMIQRNQMAAELAQKEFRPDFEVSYMYENTDRKFRDYYMLSFSVNFPRRKPRRAALAQAQVNIVRSQQEQDAQVQAVLAEVQKQYVTIKASEEQLLIYRDGLIPQAQATIQAGLTAYESSRTDFESLFSSYMDVLNLDLEYQQTLLDHETALAHIERLSGVTLP
;
A
#
# COMPACT_ATOMS: atom_id res chain seq x y z
N MET A 1 -33.89 36.16 11.79
CA MET A 1 -34.10 37.49 12.44
C MET A 1 -32.87 37.91 13.22
N ARG A 2 -32.52 39.14 13.05
CA ARG A 2 -31.46 40.00 13.63
C ARG A 2 -30.11 39.95 12.91
N ARG A 3 -30.00 40.95 12.01
CA ARG A 3 -28.79 41.56 11.47
C ARG A 3 -28.15 42.40 12.57
N ILE A 4 -26.81 42.34 12.67
CA ILE A 4 -26.03 43.37 13.37
C ILE A 4 -24.98 43.90 12.38
N CYS A 5 -25.20 45.14 11.95
CA CYS A 5 -24.25 45.98 11.23
C CYS A 5 -23.14 46.40 12.20
N PHE A 6 -21.88 46.38 11.76
CA PHE A 6 -20.81 47.17 12.37
C PHE A 6 -20.29 48.19 11.37
N ARG A 7 -20.42 49.45 11.77
CA ARG A 7 -20.06 50.65 11.03
C ARG A 7 -18.54 50.80 10.95
N ALA A 8 -18.08 51.14 9.77
CA ALA A 8 -16.78 51.72 9.54
C ALA A 8 -16.64 53.09 10.24
N TRP A 9 -15.50 53.34 10.85
CA TRP A 9 -15.09 54.69 11.26
C TRP A 9 -13.74 54.99 10.60
N VAL A 10 -13.80 55.97 9.71
CA VAL A 10 -12.67 56.57 9.02
C VAL A 10 -12.12 57.66 9.95
N LEU A 11 -10.82 57.66 10.18
CA LEU A 11 -10.10 58.87 10.57
C LEU A 11 -8.75 58.95 9.86
N THR A 12 -8.67 59.96 9.04
CA THR A 12 -7.57 60.44 8.23
C THR A 12 -6.53 61.20 9.05
N GLN A 13 -5.30 61.22 8.49
CA GLN A 13 -4.16 62.14 8.68
C GLN A 13 -3.14 61.73 9.78
N CYS A 14 -1.88 61.56 9.48
CA CYS A 14 -0.88 62.32 8.76
C CYS A 14 0.42 61.54 8.58
N GLY A 15 0.98 61.64 7.39
CA GLY A 15 2.42 61.89 7.18
C GLY A 15 3.44 60.80 7.50
N GLY A 16 3.92 60.09 6.49
CA GLY A 16 5.31 59.67 6.51
C GLY A 16 5.60 58.19 6.78
N PHE A 17 4.89 57.25 6.16
CA PHE A 17 5.43 55.85 5.99
C PHE A 17 4.72 55.17 4.84
N ARG A 18 4.89 55.74 3.64
CA ARG A 18 4.29 55.18 2.39
C ARG A 18 5.40 54.78 1.42
N LEU A 19 6.31 53.88 1.79
CA LEU A 19 7.30 53.43 0.79
C LEU A 19 7.78 51.98 0.95
N ILE A 20 7.18 51.12 1.78
CA ILE A 20 7.62 49.70 1.88
C ILE A 20 6.50 48.70 1.70
N LEU A 21 5.27 49.13 1.40
CA LEU A 21 4.14 48.18 1.20
C LEU A 21 3.63 48.10 -0.27
N PHE A 22 4.43 48.53 -1.25
CA PHE A 22 4.01 48.56 -2.66
C PHE A 22 4.83 47.63 -3.61
N VAL A 23 5.69 46.76 -3.08
CA VAL A 23 6.49 45.82 -3.91
C VAL A 23 5.95 44.39 -3.90
N PHE A 24 4.91 44.09 -3.12
CA PHE A 24 4.35 42.71 -3.08
C PHE A 24 2.96 42.53 -3.69
N LEU A 25 2.41 43.54 -4.41
CA LEU A 25 1.04 43.42 -4.99
C LEU A 25 0.94 43.66 -6.49
N THR A 26 2.01 43.47 -7.28
CA THR A 26 1.97 43.63 -8.74
C THR A 26 2.47 42.43 -9.54
N LEU A 27 2.23 41.23 -9.07
CA LEU A 27 2.61 40.03 -9.81
C LEU A 27 1.49 38.99 -9.98
N ILE A 28 0.23 39.41 -9.90
CA ILE A 28 -0.92 38.58 -10.28
C ILE A 28 -1.91 39.47 -11.00
N VAL A 29 -1.72 39.76 -12.28
CA VAL A 29 -2.72 39.95 -13.35
C VAL A 29 -1.97 40.20 -14.66
N SER A 30 -1.73 39.17 -15.41
CA SER A 30 -1.66 39.23 -16.88
C SER A 30 -1.55 37.79 -17.42
N SER A 31 -2.69 37.17 -17.67
CA SER A 31 -2.84 36.17 -18.72
C SER A 31 -4.13 36.49 -19.47
N SER A 32 -3.93 37.33 -20.46
CA SER A 32 -4.91 37.72 -21.46
C SER A 32 -5.25 36.53 -22.37
N LEU A 33 -6.54 36.37 -22.55
CA LEU A 33 -7.25 36.00 -23.78
C LEU A 33 -6.37 35.80 -25.03
N PHE A 34 -6.40 34.57 -25.54
CA PHE A 34 -6.32 34.31 -26.97
C PHE A 34 -7.52 33.46 -27.36
N ALA A 35 -8.48 34.08 -28.01
CA ALA A 35 -9.54 33.44 -28.76
C ALA A 35 -8.96 33.05 -30.13
N ALA A 36 -9.09 31.77 -30.50
CA ALA A 36 -8.88 31.31 -31.86
C ALA A 36 -10.22 30.83 -32.44
N PRO A 37 -10.49 31.01 -33.73
CA PRO A 37 -11.82 30.91 -34.33
C PRO A 37 -12.22 29.46 -34.58
N GLN A 38 -13.51 29.20 -34.42
CA GLN A 38 -14.20 27.98 -34.87
C GLN A 38 -14.23 27.92 -36.39
N GLU A 39 -13.63 26.91 -36.95
CA GLU A 39 -13.97 26.41 -38.29
C GLU A 39 -14.97 25.26 -38.15
N VAL A 40 -16.18 25.54 -38.66
CA VAL A 40 -17.23 24.55 -38.89
C VAL A 40 -16.87 23.79 -40.16
N LEU A 41 -16.54 22.53 -40.06
CA LEU A 41 -16.53 21.61 -41.17
C LEU A 41 -17.49 20.46 -40.88
N THR A 42 -18.65 20.58 -41.46
CA THR A 42 -19.60 19.49 -41.72
C THR A 42 -18.91 18.45 -42.60
N ASN A 43 -18.84 17.22 -42.14
CA ASN A 43 -18.65 16.08 -43.04
C ASN A 43 -19.52 14.91 -42.59
N GLU A 44 -20.59 14.71 -43.33
CA GLU A 44 -21.41 13.50 -43.33
C GLU A 44 -20.53 12.34 -43.85
N GLN A 45 -20.34 11.33 -43.03
CA GLN A 45 -19.95 10.01 -43.53
C GLN A 45 -20.69 8.92 -42.77
N SER A 46 -21.34 8.10 -43.58
CA SER A 46 -22.16 6.93 -43.31
C SER A 46 -21.53 5.90 -42.36
N PRO A 47 -22.32 5.06 -41.67
CA PRO A 47 -21.79 4.01 -40.82
C PRO A 47 -21.21 2.89 -41.70
N GLN A 48 -19.91 2.76 -41.68
CA GLN A 48 -19.22 1.55 -42.14
C GLN A 48 -19.11 0.53 -41.04
N ALA A 49 -19.62 -0.62 -41.39
CA ALA A 49 -19.37 -1.97 -40.90
C ALA A 49 -18.47 -2.12 -39.67
N SER A 50 -19.07 -2.78 -38.68
CA SER A 50 -18.40 -3.53 -37.63
C SER A 50 -17.17 -4.28 -38.14
N THR A 51 -16.00 -3.72 -37.95
CA THR A 51 -14.76 -4.46 -38.01
C THR A 51 -14.70 -5.32 -36.74
N GLU A 52 -14.87 -6.61 -36.91
CA GLU A 52 -14.52 -7.61 -35.92
C GLU A 52 -13.11 -7.28 -35.42
N MET A 53 -12.98 -6.89 -34.16
CA MET A 53 -11.71 -6.83 -33.48
C MET A 53 -11.18 -8.25 -33.39
N GLN A 54 -10.34 -8.62 -34.35
CA GLN A 54 -9.46 -9.77 -34.21
C GLN A 54 -8.57 -9.43 -33.00
N HIS A 55 -8.82 -10.10 -31.88
CA HIS A 55 -7.87 -10.14 -30.76
C HIS A 55 -6.56 -10.72 -31.33
N GLU A 56 -5.56 -9.86 -31.52
CA GLU A 56 -4.18 -10.32 -31.58
C GLU A 56 -3.94 -11.12 -30.30
N VAL A 57 -3.81 -12.43 -30.44
CA VAL A 57 -3.39 -13.32 -29.34
C VAL A 57 -1.94 -12.93 -29.03
N GLY A 58 -1.76 -12.00 -28.12
CA GLY A 58 -0.44 -11.60 -27.61
C GLY A 58 0.24 -12.82 -26.99
N ASN A 59 1.56 -12.86 -27.05
CA ASN A 59 2.33 -13.91 -26.38
C ASN A 59 2.11 -13.84 -24.85
N PRO A 60 1.96 -14.99 -24.16
CA PRO A 60 1.88 -15.01 -22.70
C PRO A 60 3.05 -14.27 -22.06
N THR A 61 2.79 -13.48 -21.07
CA THR A 61 3.81 -12.69 -20.34
C THR A 61 4.25 -13.49 -19.12
N PRO A 62 5.52 -13.91 -19.02
CA PRO A 62 6.02 -14.65 -17.87
C PRO A 62 5.93 -13.82 -16.57
N LEU A 63 5.55 -14.46 -15.47
CA LEU A 63 5.43 -13.83 -14.16
C LEU A 63 6.76 -13.15 -13.70
N SER A 64 7.90 -13.76 -14.00
CA SER A 64 9.22 -13.22 -13.66
C SER A 64 9.48 -11.84 -14.25
N VAL A 65 9.03 -11.60 -15.48
CA VAL A 65 9.16 -10.29 -16.14
C VAL A 65 8.32 -9.23 -15.43
N LEU A 66 7.09 -9.59 -15.04
CA LEU A 66 6.19 -8.68 -14.33
C LEU A 66 6.71 -8.35 -12.91
N ILE A 67 7.34 -9.31 -12.23
CA ILE A 67 7.96 -9.08 -10.93
C ILE A 67 9.10 -8.04 -11.03
N GLU A 68 9.98 -8.17 -12.03
CA GLU A 68 11.07 -7.21 -12.22
C GLU A 68 10.56 -5.83 -12.67
N GLU A 69 9.48 -5.80 -13.45
CA GLU A 69 8.81 -4.54 -13.81
C GLU A 69 8.17 -3.87 -12.59
N ALA A 70 7.48 -4.64 -11.74
CA ALA A 70 6.87 -4.13 -10.50
C ALA A 70 7.91 -3.58 -9.53
N LYS A 71 8.99 -4.31 -9.25
CA LYS A 71 10.10 -3.83 -8.41
C LYS A 71 10.65 -2.47 -8.85
N LYS A 72 10.62 -2.20 -10.16
CA LYS A 72 11.16 -0.97 -10.74
C LYS A 72 10.15 0.17 -10.79
N ASN A 73 8.87 -0.12 -10.96
CA ASN A 73 7.89 0.89 -11.33
C ASN A 73 6.78 1.09 -10.29
N ASP A 74 6.60 0.17 -9.33
CA ASP A 74 5.49 0.22 -8.38
C ASP A 74 5.51 1.49 -7.55
N PRO A 75 4.42 2.27 -7.53
CA PRO A 75 4.34 3.49 -6.75
C PRO A 75 4.43 3.26 -5.23
N ALA A 76 3.93 2.14 -4.71
CA ALA A 76 3.94 1.84 -3.28
C ALA A 76 5.38 1.59 -2.79
N ILE A 77 6.18 0.85 -3.56
CA ILE A 77 7.60 0.62 -3.29
C ILE A 77 8.36 1.95 -3.31
N HIS A 78 8.13 2.81 -4.31
CA HIS A 78 8.77 4.11 -4.38
C HIS A 78 8.38 5.07 -3.25
N VAL A 79 7.14 4.99 -2.74
CA VAL A 79 6.72 5.73 -1.55
C VAL A 79 7.50 5.25 -0.33
N ALA A 80 7.60 3.95 -0.10
CA ALA A 80 8.34 3.37 1.00
C ALA A 80 9.85 3.72 0.95
N GLU A 81 10.48 3.63 -0.23
CA GLU A 81 11.88 4.05 -0.43
C GLU A 81 12.09 5.55 -0.17
N SER A 82 11.12 6.38 -0.58
CA SER A 82 11.19 7.82 -0.34
C SER A 82 11.02 8.14 1.13
N ALA A 83 10.15 7.43 1.86
CA ALA A 83 10.00 7.54 3.30
C ALA A 83 11.30 7.11 4.03
N ALA A 84 11.93 6.01 3.61
CA ALA A 84 13.20 5.58 4.16
C ALA A 84 14.32 6.62 3.92
N ARG A 85 14.40 7.18 2.71
CA ARG A 85 15.33 8.29 2.42
C ARG A 85 15.06 9.53 3.27
N ALA A 86 13.79 9.92 3.43
CA ALA A 86 13.40 11.07 4.26
C ALA A 86 13.80 10.84 5.73
N ALA A 87 13.61 9.64 6.27
CA ALA A 87 13.95 9.29 7.64
C ALA A 87 15.47 9.43 7.92
N THR A 88 16.35 9.22 6.95
CA THR A 88 17.80 9.39 7.13
C THR A 88 18.22 10.83 7.45
N PHE A 89 17.41 11.81 7.05
CA PHE A 89 17.69 13.22 7.34
C PHE A 89 17.27 13.65 8.76
N ALA A 90 16.56 12.80 9.51
CA ALA A 90 16.18 13.11 10.89
C ALA A 90 17.37 13.08 11.86
N ALA A 91 18.30 12.15 11.68
CA ALA A 91 19.46 11.99 12.57
C ALA A 91 20.38 13.23 12.58
N PRO A 92 20.78 13.86 11.46
CA PRO A 92 21.52 15.13 11.46
C PRO A 92 20.76 16.25 12.16
N GLN A 93 19.44 16.37 11.93
CA GLN A 93 18.61 17.42 12.56
C GLN A 93 18.56 17.25 14.08
N MET A 94 18.38 16.04 14.58
CA MET A 94 18.28 15.75 16.01
C MET A 94 19.62 15.79 16.76
N SER A 95 20.74 15.68 16.05
CA SER A 95 22.09 15.70 16.63
C SER A 95 22.73 17.08 16.66
N THR A 96 22.15 18.09 16.01
CA THR A 96 22.63 19.46 15.99
C THR A 96 22.21 20.23 17.24
N LEU A 97 22.94 21.30 17.55
CA LEU A 97 22.54 22.25 18.60
C LEU A 97 21.22 22.93 18.22
N PRO A 98 20.38 23.26 19.21
CA PRO A 98 19.22 24.15 18.99
C PRO A 98 19.65 25.46 18.36
N ASP A 99 18.78 26.09 17.58
CA ASP A 99 19.05 27.32 16.91
C ASP A 99 19.37 28.44 17.93
N PRO A 100 20.35 29.31 17.64
CA PRO A 100 20.61 30.50 18.46
C PRO A 100 19.40 31.42 18.42
N GLN A 101 19.05 31.98 19.57
CA GLN A 101 17.96 32.94 19.68
C GLN A 101 18.52 34.36 19.74
N PHE A 102 18.03 35.22 18.84
CA PHE A 102 18.32 36.63 18.85
C PHE A 102 17.12 37.39 19.44
N THR A 103 17.36 38.27 20.41
CA THR A 103 16.33 39.00 21.11
C THR A 103 16.57 40.49 20.91
N LEU A 104 15.55 41.22 20.46
CA LEU A 104 15.48 42.67 20.53
C LEU A 104 14.47 43.03 21.61
N GLN A 105 14.89 43.75 22.60
CA GLN A 105 13.99 44.18 23.66
C GLN A 105 14.12 45.68 23.88
N GLN A 106 13.04 46.28 24.37
CA GLN A 106 12.96 47.64 24.73
C GLN A 106 12.29 47.76 26.11
N PHE A 107 12.91 48.53 26.98
CA PHE A 107 12.28 48.94 28.20
C PHE A 107 12.07 50.44 28.16
N SER A 108 10.82 50.89 28.23
CA SER A 108 10.41 52.30 28.17
C SER A 108 9.72 52.71 29.45
N VAL A 109 9.94 53.97 29.87
CA VAL A 109 9.27 54.58 31.03
C VAL A 109 8.37 55.70 30.55
N GLY A 110 7.09 55.65 30.93
CA GLY A 110 6.13 56.77 30.69
C GLY A 110 5.47 56.74 29.31
N SER A 111 5.74 55.70 28.43
CA SER A 111 5.05 55.53 27.16
C SER A 111 4.90 54.07 26.81
N PRO A 112 3.70 53.60 26.40
CA PRO A 112 3.49 52.26 25.90
C PRO A 112 3.82 52.11 24.41
N ARG A 113 4.22 53.19 23.72
CA ARG A 113 4.52 53.16 22.29
C ARG A 113 5.90 52.57 22.02
N PRO A 114 6.06 51.67 21.04
CA PRO A 114 7.37 51.19 20.64
C PRO A 114 8.34 52.32 20.32
N PHE A 115 9.57 52.20 20.79
CA PHE A 115 10.67 53.20 20.64
C PHE A 115 10.39 54.61 21.20
N ALA A 116 9.32 54.79 22.00
CA ALA A 116 9.06 56.01 22.72
C ALA A 116 9.33 55.86 24.21
N GLY A 117 9.73 56.90 24.90
CA GLY A 117 10.04 56.87 26.32
C GLY A 117 11.41 56.27 26.69
N TYR A 118 12.22 55.96 25.69
CA TYR A 118 13.56 55.40 25.83
C TYR A 118 14.52 56.37 26.54
N THR A 119 14.34 57.70 26.36
CA THR A 119 15.17 58.70 26.97
C THR A 119 14.61 59.30 28.29
N ASN A 120 13.46 58.80 28.76
CA ASN A 120 12.74 59.39 29.90
C ASN A 120 13.25 58.93 31.26
N SER A 121 14.13 57.95 31.32
CA SER A 121 14.64 57.40 32.59
C SER A 121 16.02 56.78 32.37
N ASP A 122 16.87 56.88 33.42
CA ASP A 122 18.19 56.19 33.41
C ASP A 122 18.07 54.65 33.35
N PHE A 123 16.87 54.12 33.54
CA PHE A 123 16.57 52.69 33.45
C PHE A 123 15.94 52.24 32.09
N ALA A 124 15.59 53.19 31.23
CA ALA A 124 15.05 52.90 29.92
C ALA A 124 16.19 52.51 28.97
N TYR A 125 15.99 51.42 28.20
CA TYR A 125 17.01 50.90 27.29
C TYR A 125 16.41 50.28 26.02
N ILE A 126 17.25 50.21 25.00
CA ILE A 126 17.08 49.30 23.86
C ILE A 126 18.19 48.27 23.96
N GLY A 127 17.81 46.98 23.95
CA GLY A 127 18.73 45.87 24.12
C GLY A 127 18.74 44.92 22.93
N LEU A 128 19.92 44.45 22.57
CA LEU A 128 20.15 43.36 21.62
C LEU A 128 20.78 42.20 22.37
N GLY A 129 20.15 41.02 22.25
CA GLY A 129 20.63 39.83 22.91
C GLY A 129 20.81 38.65 21.93
N ALA A 130 21.70 37.76 22.31
CA ALA A 130 21.82 36.44 21.69
C ALA A 130 21.92 35.37 22.79
N SER A 131 21.19 34.26 22.64
CA SER A 131 21.30 33.13 23.54
C SER A 131 21.47 31.81 22.76
N GLN A 132 22.21 30.88 23.38
CA GLN A 132 22.45 29.57 22.86
C GLN A 132 22.27 28.53 23.96
N GLN A 133 21.45 27.52 23.67
CA GLN A 133 21.27 26.37 24.54
C GLN A 133 22.29 25.27 24.19
N PHE A 134 22.86 24.68 25.23
CA PHE A 134 23.81 23.59 25.17
C PHE A 134 23.26 22.40 25.97
N PRO A 135 22.58 21.44 25.34
CA PRO A 135 22.18 20.22 26.01
C PRO A 135 23.39 19.50 26.61
N TYR A 136 23.19 18.76 27.72
CA TYR A 136 24.27 18.03 28.38
C TYR A 136 25.01 17.15 27.38
N PRO A 137 26.36 17.10 27.47
CA PRO A 137 27.16 16.30 26.53
C PRO A 137 26.65 14.85 26.38
N GLY A 138 26.45 14.43 25.13
CA GLY A 138 25.92 13.13 24.77
C GLY A 138 24.40 13.05 24.58
N LYS A 139 23.58 14.05 25.00
CA LYS A 139 22.14 14.05 24.69
C LYS A 139 21.89 14.19 23.19
N LEU A 140 22.54 15.12 22.50
CA LEU A 140 22.40 15.30 21.05
C LEU A 140 22.84 14.06 20.29
N ARG A 141 23.96 13.43 20.68
CA ARG A 141 24.41 12.16 20.09
C ARG A 141 23.36 11.07 20.26
N LEU A 142 22.71 10.96 21.42
CA LEU A 142 21.68 9.94 21.64
C LEU A 142 20.37 10.28 20.90
N ARG A 143 19.98 11.56 20.78
CA ARG A 143 18.87 11.97 19.94
C ARG A 143 19.08 11.60 18.48
N GLY A 144 20.27 11.88 17.96
CA GLY A 144 20.68 11.45 16.63
C GLY A 144 20.68 9.92 16.48
N ALA A 145 21.19 9.18 17.49
CA ALA A 145 21.18 7.72 17.46
C ALA A 145 19.76 7.12 17.48
N VAL A 146 18.83 7.69 18.24
CA VAL A 146 17.42 7.28 18.22
C VAL A 146 16.83 7.48 16.82
N ALA A 147 17.05 8.65 16.21
CA ALA A 147 16.57 8.96 14.87
C ALA A 147 17.22 8.07 13.79
N ASP A 148 18.49 7.72 13.94
CA ASP A 148 19.21 6.79 13.05
C ASP A 148 18.61 5.37 13.12
N ARG A 149 18.32 4.88 14.35
CA ARG A 149 17.65 3.58 14.52
C ARG A 149 16.22 3.59 14.04
N ASP A 150 15.51 4.71 14.17
CA ASP A 150 14.17 4.90 13.61
C ASP A 150 14.21 4.82 12.07
N ALA A 151 15.17 5.51 11.44
CA ALA A 151 15.40 5.40 10.00
C ALA A 151 15.76 3.97 9.57
N GLY A 152 16.49 3.22 10.42
CA GLY A 152 16.76 1.79 10.21
C GLY A 152 15.50 0.93 10.19
N ALA A 153 14.54 1.21 11.07
CA ALA A 153 13.24 0.52 11.08
C ALA A 153 12.41 0.86 9.84
N VAL A 154 12.34 2.15 9.46
CA VAL A 154 11.65 2.57 8.21
C VAL A 154 12.30 1.94 6.97
N LYS A 155 13.63 1.75 6.97
CA LYS A 155 14.32 1.05 5.88
C LYS A 155 13.96 -0.45 5.86
N ALA A 156 13.85 -1.11 7.01
CA ALA A 156 13.39 -2.50 7.07
C ALA A 156 11.95 -2.66 6.56
N HIS A 157 11.08 -1.68 6.82
CA HIS A 157 9.72 -1.63 6.31
C HIS A 157 9.63 -1.61 4.77
N VAL A 158 10.64 -1.09 4.06
CA VAL A 158 10.67 -1.13 2.58
C VAL A 158 10.60 -2.57 2.08
N GLU A 159 11.31 -3.50 2.74
CA GLU A 159 11.29 -4.92 2.36
C GLU A 159 9.92 -5.55 2.63
N VAL A 160 9.24 -5.16 3.70
CA VAL A 160 7.85 -5.59 3.97
C VAL A 160 6.95 -5.19 2.83
N VAL A 161 6.96 -3.91 2.45
CA VAL A 161 6.14 -3.39 1.34
C VAL A 161 6.49 -4.08 0.01
N LEU A 162 7.77 -4.31 -0.26
CA LEU A 162 8.22 -5.01 -1.46
C LEU A 162 7.63 -6.43 -1.54
N GLN A 163 7.70 -7.18 -0.45
CA GLN A 163 7.18 -8.56 -0.42
C GLN A 163 5.65 -8.60 -0.50
N ASP A 164 4.95 -7.65 0.12
CA ASP A 164 3.48 -7.55 0.06
C ASP A 164 3.00 -7.20 -1.36
N GLU A 165 3.66 -6.27 -2.07
CA GLU A 165 3.29 -5.95 -3.46
C GLU A 165 3.64 -7.09 -4.44
N ILE A 166 4.76 -7.80 -4.22
CA ILE A 166 5.09 -9.00 -5.02
C ILE A 166 4.07 -10.11 -4.78
N GLU A 167 3.63 -10.33 -3.56
CA GLU A 167 2.57 -11.29 -3.26
C GLU A 167 1.26 -10.91 -3.94
N THR A 168 0.85 -9.64 -3.84
CA THR A 168 -0.34 -9.11 -4.50
C THR A 168 -0.27 -9.30 -6.02
N LEU A 169 0.88 -9.02 -6.63
CA LEU A 169 1.10 -9.25 -8.05
C LEU A 169 0.94 -10.74 -8.41
N LYS A 170 1.59 -11.65 -7.66
CA LYS A 170 1.54 -13.09 -7.91
C LYS A 170 0.13 -13.65 -7.78
N THR A 171 -0.54 -13.33 -6.67
CA THR A 171 -1.91 -13.83 -6.41
C THR A 171 -2.90 -13.33 -7.46
N THR A 172 -2.81 -12.05 -7.87
CA THR A 172 -3.65 -11.50 -8.94
C THR A 172 -3.32 -12.13 -10.29
N TYR A 173 -2.05 -12.37 -10.60
CA TYR A 173 -1.63 -13.05 -11.84
C TYR A 173 -2.15 -14.50 -11.90
N PHE A 174 -2.05 -15.24 -10.80
CA PHE A 174 -2.58 -16.61 -10.73
C PHE A 174 -4.09 -16.64 -10.82
N HIS A 175 -4.78 -15.69 -10.19
CA HIS A 175 -6.23 -15.55 -10.30
C HIS A 175 -6.66 -15.24 -11.75
N LEU A 176 -5.94 -14.33 -12.41
CA LEU A 176 -6.18 -14.02 -13.83
C LEU A 176 -5.98 -15.26 -14.73
N ALA A 177 -4.94 -16.06 -14.47
CA ALA A 177 -4.69 -17.31 -15.21
C ALA A 177 -5.81 -18.34 -14.98
N TYR A 178 -6.25 -18.48 -13.72
CA TYR A 178 -7.40 -19.30 -13.36
C TYR A 178 -8.67 -18.87 -14.10
N LEU A 179 -8.98 -17.58 -14.12
CA LEU A 179 -10.16 -17.04 -14.79
C LEU A 179 -10.13 -17.31 -16.29
N GLN A 180 -8.98 -17.18 -16.95
CA GLN A 180 -8.86 -17.47 -18.38
C GLN A 180 -9.04 -18.95 -18.70
N GLN A 181 -8.48 -19.84 -17.89
CA GLN A 181 -8.67 -21.28 -18.05
C GLN A 181 -10.12 -21.69 -17.78
N SER A 182 -10.73 -21.13 -16.73
CA SER A 182 -12.14 -21.38 -16.39
C SER A 182 -13.09 -20.87 -17.48
N LEU A 183 -12.80 -19.71 -18.10
CA LEU A 183 -13.55 -19.23 -19.26
C LEU A 183 -13.51 -20.22 -20.43
N GLY A 184 -12.34 -20.80 -20.72
CA GLY A 184 -12.20 -21.85 -21.74
C GLY A 184 -13.05 -23.09 -21.43
N ILE A 185 -13.03 -23.55 -20.17
CA ILE A 185 -13.85 -24.67 -19.70
C ILE A 185 -15.35 -24.34 -19.84
N LEU A 186 -15.78 -23.18 -19.38
CA LEU A 186 -17.19 -22.76 -19.46
C LEU A 186 -17.67 -22.65 -20.92
N GLN A 187 -16.86 -22.13 -21.83
CA GLN A 187 -17.18 -22.03 -23.26
C GLN A 187 -17.31 -23.41 -23.93
N GLN A 188 -16.38 -24.33 -23.64
CA GLN A 188 -16.46 -25.71 -24.13
C GLN A 188 -17.69 -26.43 -23.59
N ASN A 189 -17.99 -26.25 -22.31
CA ASN A 189 -19.17 -26.85 -21.69
C ASN A 189 -20.48 -26.21 -22.17
N ALA A 190 -20.51 -24.93 -22.49
CA ALA A 190 -21.66 -24.31 -23.14
C ALA A 190 -21.97 -24.92 -24.52
N ALA A 191 -20.94 -25.21 -25.31
CA ALA A 191 -21.09 -25.87 -26.60
C ALA A 191 -21.59 -27.32 -26.45
N LEU A 192 -21.05 -28.09 -25.49
CA LEU A 192 -21.51 -29.43 -25.18
C LEU A 192 -22.97 -29.40 -24.71
N LEU A 193 -23.34 -28.51 -23.85
CA LEU A 193 -24.72 -28.38 -23.37
C LEU A 193 -25.70 -27.99 -24.48
N GLN A 194 -25.25 -27.21 -25.48
CA GLN A 194 -26.05 -26.91 -26.66
C GLN A 194 -26.32 -28.20 -27.50
N GLN A 195 -25.38 -29.11 -27.61
CA GLN A 195 -25.58 -30.40 -28.25
C GLN A 195 -26.60 -31.26 -27.49
N ILE A 196 -26.48 -31.29 -26.15
CA ILE A 196 -27.45 -32.01 -25.28
C ILE A 196 -28.84 -31.42 -25.42
N GLU A 197 -28.98 -30.10 -25.48
CA GLU A 197 -30.24 -29.38 -25.69
C GLU A 197 -30.88 -29.79 -27.04
N GLN A 198 -30.12 -29.80 -28.15
CA GLN A 198 -30.59 -30.19 -29.45
C GLN A 198 -31.06 -31.67 -29.50
N GLN A 199 -30.36 -32.58 -28.83
CA GLN A 199 -30.77 -33.96 -28.70
C GLN A 199 -32.07 -34.11 -27.88
N ALA A 200 -32.19 -33.35 -26.75
CA ALA A 200 -33.42 -33.37 -25.98
C ALA A 200 -34.63 -32.81 -26.77
N GLU A 201 -34.44 -31.79 -27.60
CA GLU A 201 -35.46 -31.26 -28.52
C GLU A 201 -35.88 -32.29 -29.57
N ALA A 202 -34.91 -33.01 -30.16
CA ALA A 202 -35.19 -34.08 -31.12
C ALA A 202 -35.99 -35.23 -30.48
N HIS A 203 -35.63 -35.67 -29.29
CA HIS A 203 -36.38 -36.68 -28.54
C HIS A 203 -37.79 -36.21 -28.15
N TYR A 204 -37.94 -34.95 -27.74
CA TYR A 204 -39.25 -34.37 -27.44
C TYR A 204 -40.15 -34.31 -28.69
N SER A 205 -39.60 -33.88 -29.85
CA SER A 205 -40.36 -33.80 -31.12
C SER A 205 -40.84 -35.14 -31.63
N THR A 206 -40.13 -36.23 -31.33
CA THR A 206 -40.49 -37.63 -31.69
C THR A 206 -41.36 -38.31 -30.61
N GLY A 207 -41.70 -37.61 -29.52
CA GLY A 207 -42.49 -38.17 -28.42
C GLY A 207 -41.71 -39.12 -27.48
N GLN A 208 -40.40 -39.18 -27.62
CA GLN A 208 -39.52 -40.04 -26.81
C GLN A 208 -38.90 -39.26 -25.61
N GLY A 209 -39.06 -37.94 -25.56
CA GLY A 209 -38.53 -37.07 -24.53
C GLY A 209 -39.60 -36.21 -23.84
N ASN A 210 -39.18 -35.48 -22.81
CA ASN A 210 -40.04 -34.62 -22.03
C ASN A 210 -39.67 -33.14 -22.24
N GLN A 211 -40.66 -32.26 -22.36
CA GLN A 211 -40.43 -30.78 -22.44
C GLN A 211 -39.59 -30.27 -21.28
N ARG A 212 -39.73 -30.85 -20.09
CA ARG A 212 -38.96 -30.50 -18.90
C ARG A 212 -37.44 -30.62 -19.14
N ASP A 213 -37.00 -31.60 -19.89
CA ASP A 213 -35.58 -31.89 -20.16
C ASP A 213 -34.96 -30.80 -21.05
N VAL A 214 -35.70 -30.36 -22.06
CA VAL A 214 -35.32 -29.21 -22.90
C VAL A 214 -35.20 -27.93 -22.07
N LEU A 215 -36.23 -27.65 -21.27
CA LEU A 215 -36.23 -26.44 -20.42
C LEU A 215 -35.09 -26.46 -19.36
N LYS A 216 -34.74 -27.65 -18.85
CA LYS A 216 -33.61 -27.82 -17.92
C LYS A 216 -32.27 -27.51 -18.58
N ALA A 217 -32.05 -28.03 -19.79
CA ALA A 217 -30.84 -27.75 -20.57
C ALA A 217 -30.71 -26.24 -20.88
N GLN A 218 -31.81 -25.60 -21.30
CA GLN A 218 -31.85 -24.15 -21.58
C GLN A 218 -31.56 -23.32 -20.35
N LEU A 219 -32.11 -23.67 -19.20
CA LEU A 219 -31.85 -22.99 -17.93
C LEU A 219 -30.36 -23.07 -17.57
N GLU A 220 -29.74 -24.25 -17.67
CA GLU A 220 -28.33 -24.42 -17.32
C GLU A 220 -27.41 -23.67 -18.28
N ARG A 221 -27.72 -23.67 -19.59
CA ARG A 221 -27.01 -22.85 -20.56
C ARG A 221 -27.04 -21.37 -20.21
N THR A 222 -28.18 -20.87 -19.75
CA THR A 222 -28.33 -19.47 -19.30
C THR A 222 -27.47 -19.20 -18.06
N LYS A 223 -27.35 -20.17 -17.12
CA LYS A 223 -26.47 -20.05 -15.97
C LYS A 223 -25.00 -19.97 -16.38
N ILE A 224 -24.56 -20.83 -17.31
CA ILE A 224 -23.19 -20.79 -17.85
C ILE A 224 -22.90 -19.44 -18.50
N LEU A 225 -23.81 -18.90 -19.30
CA LEU A 225 -23.63 -17.56 -19.88
C LEU A 225 -23.48 -16.46 -18.81
N ARG A 226 -24.21 -16.57 -17.70
CA ARG A 226 -24.03 -15.69 -16.55
C ARG A 226 -22.66 -15.84 -15.92
N GLU A 227 -22.18 -17.08 -15.71
CA GLU A 227 -20.83 -17.36 -15.17
C GLU A 227 -19.73 -16.78 -16.07
N ILE A 228 -19.86 -16.97 -17.39
CA ILE A 228 -18.94 -16.37 -18.37
C ILE A 228 -18.90 -14.84 -18.22
N SER A 229 -20.07 -14.18 -18.09
CA SER A 229 -20.13 -12.73 -17.88
C SER A 229 -19.46 -12.30 -16.59
N MET A 230 -19.66 -13.05 -15.49
CA MET A 230 -19.01 -12.77 -14.21
C MET A 230 -17.48 -12.93 -14.31
N HIS A 231 -16.99 -13.98 -14.97
CA HIS A 231 -15.55 -14.18 -15.17
C HIS A 231 -14.93 -13.06 -16.01
N HIS A 232 -15.60 -12.57 -17.05
CA HIS A 232 -15.13 -11.39 -17.80
C HIS A 232 -15.02 -10.13 -16.94
N GLN A 233 -15.97 -9.92 -16.02
CA GLN A 233 -15.87 -8.80 -15.05
C GLN A 233 -14.62 -8.97 -14.17
N LEU A 234 -14.42 -10.15 -13.57
CA LEU A 234 -13.26 -10.41 -12.70
C LEU A 234 -11.93 -10.28 -13.44
N VAL A 235 -11.86 -10.71 -14.71
CA VAL A 235 -10.69 -10.48 -15.57
C VAL A 235 -10.38 -8.99 -15.68
N GLY A 236 -11.42 -8.15 -15.91
CA GLY A 236 -11.24 -6.69 -15.96
C GLY A 236 -10.73 -6.09 -14.64
N GLU A 237 -11.21 -6.61 -13.50
CA GLU A 237 -10.76 -6.19 -12.17
C GLU A 237 -9.28 -6.55 -11.94
N ASP A 238 -8.88 -7.78 -12.24
CA ASP A 238 -7.49 -8.23 -12.10
C ASP A 238 -6.54 -7.46 -13.04
N GLN A 239 -6.95 -7.21 -14.27
CA GLN A 239 -6.19 -6.38 -15.21
C GLN A 239 -5.94 -4.98 -14.65
N ALA A 240 -6.95 -4.37 -14.03
CA ALA A 240 -6.82 -3.05 -13.43
C ALA A 240 -5.82 -3.06 -12.25
N VAL A 241 -5.83 -4.10 -11.42
CA VAL A 241 -4.89 -4.26 -10.30
C VAL A 241 -3.46 -4.46 -10.81
N LEU A 242 -3.25 -5.35 -11.77
CA LEU A 242 -1.93 -5.59 -12.36
C LEU A 242 -1.37 -4.34 -13.03
N LYS A 243 -2.18 -3.62 -13.82
CA LYS A 243 -1.77 -2.37 -14.47
C LYS A 243 -1.41 -1.29 -13.44
N ARG A 244 -2.09 -1.24 -12.26
CA ARG A 244 -1.73 -0.36 -11.15
C ARG A 244 -0.34 -0.66 -10.61
N ILE A 245 -0.07 -1.91 -10.27
CA ILE A 245 1.22 -2.36 -9.71
C ILE A 245 2.36 -2.09 -10.69
N LEU A 246 2.15 -2.39 -11.96
CA LEU A 246 3.15 -2.19 -13.03
C LEU A 246 3.25 -0.72 -13.49
N ARG A 247 2.39 0.16 -12.95
CA ARG A 247 2.29 1.57 -13.38
C ARG A 247 2.05 1.73 -14.87
N ARG A 248 1.30 0.80 -15.47
CA ARG A 248 0.85 0.89 -16.87
C ARG A 248 -0.44 1.72 -16.97
N SER A 249 -0.68 2.33 -18.14
CA SER A 249 -1.99 2.97 -18.42
C SER A 249 -3.10 1.92 -18.37
N GLN A 250 -4.29 2.31 -17.87
CA GLN A 250 -5.46 1.43 -17.90
C GLN A 250 -5.90 1.08 -19.34
N ASP A 251 -5.58 1.93 -20.31
CA ASP A 251 -5.84 1.73 -21.75
C ASP A 251 -4.75 0.89 -22.45
N SER A 252 -3.71 0.45 -21.74
CA SER A 252 -2.67 -0.42 -22.31
C SER A 252 -3.24 -1.81 -22.63
N SER A 253 -2.54 -2.55 -23.50
CA SER A 253 -2.89 -3.94 -23.82
C SER A 253 -3.02 -4.79 -22.55
N ASP A 254 -3.94 -5.73 -22.58
CA ASP A 254 -4.17 -6.64 -21.47
C ASP A 254 -3.00 -7.63 -21.30
N ILE A 255 -2.75 -7.98 -20.05
CA ILE A 255 -1.73 -8.95 -19.68
C ILE A 255 -2.33 -10.35 -19.90
N ILE A 256 -1.63 -11.17 -20.67
CA ILE A 256 -1.99 -12.56 -20.90
C ILE A 256 -1.09 -13.41 -20.01
N PRO A 257 -1.62 -14.05 -18.97
CA PRO A 257 -0.83 -14.93 -18.11
C PRO A 257 -0.50 -16.25 -18.78
N GLU A 258 0.57 -16.89 -18.31
CA GLU A 258 0.83 -18.30 -18.63
C GLU A 258 -0.21 -19.21 -17.96
N PRO A 259 -0.55 -20.35 -18.56
CA PRO A 259 -1.43 -21.31 -17.91
C PRO A 259 -0.88 -21.79 -16.57
N LEU A 260 -1.76 -21.92 -15.56
CA LEU A 260 -1.35 -22.45 -14.26
C LEU A 260 -0.82 -23.89 -14.38
N SER A 261 0.28 -24.12 -13.70
CA SER A 261 0.85 -25.46 -13.53
C SER A 261 1.31 -25.63 -12.08
N ALA A 262 1.09 -26.82 -11.50
CA ALA A 262 1.46 -27.06 -10.11
C ALA A 262 2.98 -27.05 -9.91
N THR A 263 3.47 -26.25 -9.02
CA THR A 263 4.86 -26.16 -8.60
C THR A 263 5.05 -26.93 -7.29
N PHE A 264 5.54 -28.18 -7.36
CA PHE A 264 5.65 -29.03 -6.18
C PHE A 264 6.68 -28.51 -5.17
N LEU A 265 6.25 -28.33 -3.92
CA LEU A 265 7.10 -27.85 -2.84
C LEU A 265 8.09 -28.90 -2.36
N ARG A 266 9.39 -28.62 -2.51
CA ARG A 266 10.50 -29.53 -2.15
C ARG A 266 10.98 -29.40 -0.70
N TYR A 267 10.60 -28.31 0.00
CA TYR A 267 11.03 -28.06 1.37
C TYR A 267 10.13 -28.79 2.37
N SER A 268 10.74 -29.25 3.46
CA SER A 268 10.02 -29.73 4.63
C SER A 268 9.47 -28.58 5.48
N ALA A 269 8.46 -28.84 6.30
CA ALA A 269 7.92 -27.83 7.20
C ALA A 269 8.98 -27.24 8.14
N SER A 270 9.88 -28.07 8.68
CA SER A 270 10.95 -27.63 9.58
C SER A 270 11.93 -26.69 8.89
N GLU A 271 12.34 -26.98 7.66
CA GLU A 271 13.25 -26.12 6.89
C GLU A 271 12.63 -24.76 6.58
N LEU A 272 11.32 -24.71 6.25
CA LEU A 272 10.61 -23.46 6.03
C LEU A 272 10.50 -22.63 7.32
N LEU A 273 10.14 -23.26 8.44
CA LEU A 273 10.03 -22.60 9.73
C LEU A 273 11.36 -21.99 10.19
N ASP A 274 12.49 -22.68 9.94
CA ASP A 274 13.82 -22.17 10.29
C ASP A 274 14.23 -20.99 9.39
N LYS A 275 13.93 -21.05 8.09
CA LYS A 275 14.18 -19.93 7.17
C LYS A 275 13.38 -18.69 7.57
N VAL A 276 12.10 -18.84 7.85
CA VAL A 276 11.19 -17.75 8.20
C VAL A 276 11.63 -17.05 9.48
N ARG A 277 12.06 -17.77 10.51
CA ARG A 277 12.56 -17.17 11.76
C ARG A 277 13.69 -16.17 11.56
N GLY A 278 14.56 -16.42 10.58
CA GLY A 278 15.75 -15.58 10.34
C GLY A 278 15.55 -14.52 9.27
N GLN A 279 14.62 -14.71 8.34
CA GLN A 279 14.54 -13.93 7.12
C GLN A 279 13.23 -13.15 6.94
N ASN A 280 12.22 -13.38 7.79
CA ASN A 280 10.93 -12.70 7.68
C ASN A 280 11.09 -11.18 7.83
N PRO A 281 10.65 -10.37 6.84
CA PRO A 281 10.83 -8.92 6.85
C PRO A 281 10.16 -8.22 8.04
N ASN A 282 8.98 -8.65 8.46
CA ASN A 282 8.27 -8.07 9.61
C ASN A 282 9.04 -8.31 10.92
N VAL A 283 9.61 -9.51 11.11
CA VAL A 283 10.43 -9.83 12.28
C VAL A 283 11.72 -8.98 12.30
N GLN A 284 12.29 -8.68 11.13
CA GLN A 284 13.46 -7.80 11.01
C GLN A 284 13.10 -6.33 11.31
N GLU A 285 11.95 -5.85 10.88
CA GLU A 285 11.43 -4.53 11.23
C GLU A 285 11.24 -4.42 12.75
N ASP A 286 10.59 -5.40 13.39
CA ASP A 286 10.41 -5.44 14.84
C ASP A 286 11.76 -5.44 15.60
N ALA A 287 12.76 -6.18 15.10
CA ALA A 287 14.08 -6.16 15.67
C ALA A 287 14.75 -4.77 15.60
N ALA A 288 14.55 -4.04 14.51
CA ALA A 288 15.02 -2.66 14.37
C ALA A 288 14.30 -1.73 15.35
N MET A 289 12.99 -1.89 15.55
CA MET A 289 12.21 -1.14 16.53
C MET A 289 12.65 -1.39 17.98
N ILE A 290 13.04 -2.61 18.33
CA ILE A 290 13.62 -2.91 19.65
C ILE A 290 14.92 -2.12 19.83
N GLN A 291 15.82 -2.10 18.85
CA GLN A 291 17.07 -1.34 18.92
C GLN A 291 16.80 0.17 19.08
N ARG A 292 15.82 0.71 18.37
CA ARG A 292 15.38 2.11 18.51
C ARG A 292 14.90 2.39 19.92
N ASN A 293 14.06 1.53 20.51
CA ASN A 293 13.54 1.71 21.86
C ASN A 293 14.62 1.58 22.94
N GLN A 294 15.66 0.76 22.73
CA GLN A 294 16.85 0.70 23.60
C GLN A 294 17.58 2.04 23.61
N MET A 295 17.83 2.65 22.44
CA MET A 295 18.45 3.98 22.35
C MET A 295 17.57 5.07 22.98
N ALA A 296 16.27 4.97 22.84
CA ALA A 296 15.31 5.89 23.48
C ALA A 296 15.36 5.80 25.03
N ALA A 297 15.55 4.61 25.58
CA ALA A 297 15.71 4.41 27.03
C ALA A 297 17.04 5.00 27.52
N GLU A 298 18.14 4.83 26.80
CA GLU A 298 19.42 5.46 27.10
C GLU A 298 19.31 6.99 27.08
N LEU A 299 18.60 7.56 26.10
CA LEU A 299 18.32 8.99 26.04
C LEU A 299 17.52 9.44 27.26
N ALA A 300 16.43 8.73 27.62
CA ALA A 300 15.60 9.04 28.78
C ALA A 300 16.40 9.01 30.08
N GLN A 301 17.38 8.09 30.21
CA GLN A 301 18.31 8.08 31.33
C GLN A 301 19.23 9.31 31.31
N LYS A 302 19.70 9.76 30.16
CA LYS A 302 20.57 10.92 30.02
C LYS A 302 19.83 12.23 30.29
N GLU A 303 18.49 12.27 30.12
CA GLU A 303 17.64 13.43 30.38
C GLU A 303 17.56 13.84 31.87
N PHE A 304 18.11 13.04 32.79
CA PHE A 304 18.34 13.47 34.19
C PHE A 304 19.48 14.47 34.37
N ARG A 305 20.33 14.69 33.37
CA ARG A 305 21.44 15.60 33.41
C ARG A 305 20.98 17.02 33.09
N PRO A 306 21.56 18.04 33.72
CA PRO A 306 21.18 19.43 33.48
C PRO A 306 21.60 19.89 32.08
N ASP A 307 20.84 20.80 31.51
CA ASP A 307 21.22 21.52 30.29
C ASP A 307 21.72 22.92 30.62
N PHE A 308 22.52 23.50 29.75
CA PHE A 308 23.18 24.78 29.95
C PHE A 308 22.68 25.78 28.92
N GLU A 309 22.67 27.05 29.29
CA GLU A 309 22.38 28.14 28.36
C GLU A 309 23.35 29.27 28.61
N VAL A 310 23.88 29.82 27.56
CA VAL A 310 24.72 31.04 27.60
C VAL A 310 23.94 32.12 26.88
N SER A 311 23.76 33.28 27.51
CA SER A 311 23.15 34.43 26.87
C SER A 311 24.01 35.69 27.07
N TYR A 312 24.08 36.48 26.02
CA TYR A 312 24.72 37.75 26.00
C TYR A 312 23.70 38.82 25.62
N MET A 313 23.68 39.90 26.38
CA MET A 313 22.79 41.04 26.16
C MET A 313 23.60 42.32 26.15
N TYR A 314 23.45 43.12 25.12
CA TYR A 314 23.90 44.50 25.05
C TYR A 314 22.69 45.41 25.20
N GLU A 315 22.79 46.36 26.12
CA GLU A 315 21.73 47.35 26.36
C GLU A 315 22.33 48.77 26.25
N ASN A 316 21.67 49.62 25.47
CA ASN A 316 22.02 51.01 25.32
C ASN A 316 20.99 51.85 26.03
N THR A 317 21.47 52.65 27.01
CA THR A 317 20.67 53.69 27.68
C THR A 317 21.19 55.05 27.22
N ASP A 318 20.32 55.97 26.87
CA ASP A 318 20.69 57.27 26.25
C ASP A 318 21.40 58.27 27.23
N ARG A 319 21.57 57.90 28.51
CA ARG A 319 22.05 58.83 29.51
C ARG A 319 23.37 58.46 30.17
N LYS A 320 23.43 58.47 31.46
CA LYS A 320 24.65 58.44 32.30
C LYS A 320 25.53 57.23 32.13
N PHE A 321 24.92 56.08 31.70
CA PHE A 321 25.61 54.83 31.40
C PHE A 321 25.15 54.32 30.01
N ARG A 322 25.93 54.62 29.00
CA ARG A 322 25.52 54.35 27.60
C ARG A 322 25.44 52.88 27.25
N ASP A 323 26.37 52.10 27.73
CA ASP A 323 26.57 50.73 27.24
C ASP A 323 26.63 49.76 28.42
N TYR A 324 25.64 48.86 28.50
CA TYR A 324 25.62 47.75 29.44
C TYR A 324 25.84 46.44 28.70
N TYR A 325 26.65 45.58 29.27
CA TYR A 325 26.94 44.27 28.81
C TYR A 325 26.61 43.25 29.89
N MET A 326 25.71 42.32 29.62
CA MET A 326 25.32 41.26 30.53
C MET A 326 25.63 39.92 29.90
N LEU A 327 26.52 39.13 30.50
CA LEU A 327 26.75 37.73 30.17
C LEU A 327 26.11 36.89 31.26
N SER A 328 25.17 36.03 30.85
CA SER A 328 24.49 35.12 31.78
C SER A 328 24.79 33.69 31.42
N PHE A 329 24.99 32.86 32.43
CA PHE A 329 25.12 31.42 32.33
C PHE A 329 24.01 30.80 33.19
N SER A 330 23.12 30.05 32.54
CA SER A 330 21.98 29.40 33.18
C SER A 330 22.17 27.89 33.17
N VAL A 331 21.80 27.23 34.25
CA VAL A 331 21.81 25.76 34.38
C VAL A 331 20.39 25.28 34.64
N ASN A 332 19.86 24.49 33.73
CA ASN A 332 18.49 24.00 33.78
C ASN A 332 18.44 22.61 34.41
N PHE A 333 18.11 22.53 35.69
CA PHE A 333 17.99 21.24 36.40
C PHE A 333 16.66 20.58 36.15
N PRO A 334 16.66 19.35 35.57
CA PRO A 334 15.43 18.62 35.26
C PRO A 334 14.71 18.16 36.54
N ARG A 335 13.36 18.29 36.53
CA ARG A 335 12.53 17.75 37.63
C ARG A 335 12.57 16.22 37.60
N ARG A 336 12.88 15.59 38.74
CA ARG A 336 13.10 14.14 38.83
C ARG A 336 11.84 13.31 38.57
N LYS A 337 10.64 13.77 39.04
CA LYS A 337 9.38 13.00 38.93
C LYS A 337 9.00 12.73 37.45
N PRO A 338 8.88 13.74 36.56
CA PRO A 338 8.57 13.46 35.13
C PRO A 338 9.67 12.67 34.42
N ARG A 339 10.96 12.86 34.78
CA ARG A 339 12.05 12.08 34.16
C ARG A 339 12.04 10.61 34.56
N ARG A 340 11.68 10.29 35.81
CA ARG A 340 11.48 8.89 36.25
C ARG A 340 10.32 8.24 35.51
N ALA A 341 9.20 8.95 35.32
CA ALA A 341 8.08 8.45 34.55
C ALA A 341 8.45 8.19 33.06
N ALA A 342 9.18 9.12 32.43
CA ALA A 342 9.68 8.98 31.07
C ALA A 342 10.64 7.77 30.91
N LEU A 343 11.55 7.58 31.85
CA LEU A 343 12.45 6.42 31.86
C LEU A 343 11.68 5.11 32.02
N ALA A 344 10.75 5.05 32.99
CA ALA A 344 9.92 3.87 33.17
C ALA A 344 9.08 3.57 31.93
N GLN A 345 8.51 4.58 31.27
CA GLN A 345 7.81 4.43 30.00
C GLN A 345 8.71 3.86 28.92
N ALA A 346 9.94 4.38 28.75
CA ALA A 346 10.89 3.90 27.76
C ALA A 346 11.28 2.43 28.01
N GLN A 347 11.47 2.03 29.28
CA GLN A 347 11.75 0.65 29.66
C GLN A 347 10.58 -0.29 29.33
N VAL A 348 9.34 0.12 29.63
CA VAL A 348 8.15 -0.66 29.28
C VAL A 348 7.98 -0.76 27.76
N ASN A 349 8.34 0.27 27.01
CA ASN A 349 8.31 0.23 25.54
C ASN A 349 9.28 -0.80 24.95
N ILE A 350 10.45 -1.02 25.58
CA ILE A 350 11.37 -2.12 25.17
C ILE A 350 10.68 -3.48 25.39
N VAL A 351 10.11 -3.69 26.57
CA VAL A 351 9.40 -4.95 26.86
C VAL A 351 8.22 -5.16 25.92
N ARG A 352 7.46 -4.09 25.63
CA ARG A 352 6.36 -4.14 24.68
C ARG A 352 6.85 -4.56 23.29
N SER A 353 7.87 -3.92 22.74
CA SER A 353 8.38 -4.27 21.41
C SER A 353 8.98 -5.67 21.33
N GLN A 354 9.56 -6.20 22.41
CA GLN A 354 9.99 -7.60 22.49
C GLN A 354 8.80 -8.55 22.45
N GLN A 355 7.73 -8.25 23.18
CA GLN A 355 6.50 -9.05 23.16
C GLN A 355 5.76 -8.97 21.81
N GLU A 356 5.78 -7.81 21.15
CA GLU A 356 5.24 -7.62 19.80
C GLU A 356 6.03 -8.50 18.80
N GLN A 357 7.37 -8.52 18.87
CA GLN A 357 8.18 -9.38 18.03
C GLN A 357 7.93 -10.88 18.31
N ASP A 358 7.85 -11.28 19.58
CA ASP A 358 7.54 -12.68 19.94
C ASP A 358 6.17 -13.09 19.40
N ALA A 359 5.14 -12.23 19.53
CA ALA A 359 3.82 -12.48 18.99
C ALA A 359 3.84 -12.58 17.47
N GLN A 360 4.57 -11.69 16.79
CA GLN A 360 4.74 -11.72 15.33
C GLN A 360 5.41 -13.01 14.87
N VAL A 361 6.46 -13.44 15.53
CA VAL A 361 7.15 -14.72 15.24
C VAL A 361 6.16 -15.90 15.35
N GLN A 362 5.36 -15.97 16.41
CA GLN A 362 4.38 -17.04 16.58
C GLN A 362 3.29 -17.00 15.50
N ALA A 363 2.80 -15.81 15.15
CA ALA A 363 1.80 -15.64 14.10
C ALA A 363 2.33 -16.10 12.74
N VAL A 364 3.54 -15.69 12.39
CA VAL A 364 4.19 -16.06 11.13
C VAL A 364 4.45 -17.57 11.06
N LEU A 365 4.94 -18.19 12.14
CA LEU A 365 5.16 -19.65 12.18
C LEU A 365 3.86 -20.43 12.03
N ALA A 366 2.77 -19.97 12.67
CA ALA A 366 1.45 -20.60 12.54
C ALA A 366 0.91 -20.47 11.10
N GLU A 367 1.09 -19.30 10.46
CA GLU A 367 0.64 -19.10 9.09
C GLU A 367 1.44 -19.94 8.09
N VAL A 368 2.77 -20.03 8.23
CA VAL A 368 3.60 -20.92 7.41
C VAL A 368 3.16 -22.39 7.55
N GLN A 369 2.89 -22.84 8.78
CA GLN A 369 2.41 -24.21 9.01
C GLN A 369 1.06 -24.46 8.35
N LYS A 370 0.14 -23.50 8.42
CA LYS A 370 -1.17 -23.56 7.77
C LYS A 370 -1.00 -23.65 6.24
N GLN A 371 -0.22 -22.75 5.63
CA GLN A 371 0.01 -22.77 4.19
C GLN A 371 0.72 -24.04 3.72
N TYR A 372 1.68 -24.56 4.50
CA TYR A 372 2.32 -25.81 4.21
C TYR A 372 1.34 -27.00 4.13
N VAL A 373 0.41 -27.08 5.09
CA VAL A 373 -0.65 -28.12 5.10
C VAL A 373 -1.56 -27.94 3.89
N THR A 374 -1.95 -26.72 3.56
CA THR A 374 -2.75 -26.42 2.36
C THR A 374 -2.06 -26.88 1.08
N ILE A 375 -0.77 -26.54 0.91
CA ILE A 375 0.02 -26.94 -0.26
C ILE A 375 0.09 -28.48 -0.39
N LYS A 376 0.40 -29.18 0.70
CA LYS A 376 0.49 -30.64 0.65
C LYS A 376 -0.85 -31.32 0.35
N ALA A 377 -1.93 -30.80 0.90
CA ALA A 377 -3.28 -31.26 0.59
C ALA A 377 -3.65 -30.98 -0.88
N SER A 378 -3.33 -29.81 -1.40
CA SER A 378 -3.58 -29.45 -2.80
C SER A 378 -2.76 -30.32 -3.75
N GLU A 379 -1.47 -30.59 -3.46
CA GLU A 379 -0.64 -31.53 -4.25
C GLU A 379 -1.28 -32.91 -4.37
N GLU A 380 -1.81 -33.46 -3.27
CA GLU A 380 -2.49 -34.76 -3.26
C GLU A 380 -3.80 -34.69 -4.06
N GLN A 381 -4.62 -33.65 -3.85
CA GLN A 381 -5.90 -33.46 -4.57
C GLN A 381 -5.68 -33.31 -6.07
N LEU A 382 -4.68 -32.55 -6.52
CA LEU A 382 -4.36 -32.36 -7.94
C LEU A 382 -4.03 -33.68 -8.62
N LEU A 383 -3.32 -34.60 -7.96
CA LEU A 383 -3.05 -35.92 -8.47
C LEU A 383 -4.34 -36.75 -8.60
N ILE A 384 -5.24 -36.69 -7.61
CA ILE A 384 -6.54 -37.38 -7.62
C ILE A 384 -7.41 -36.86 -8.77
N TYR A 385 -7.49 -35.53 -8.96
CA TYR A 385 -8.24 -34.97 -10.09
C TYR A 385 -7.67 -35.40 -11.43
N ARG A 386 -6.36 -35.22 -11.64
CA ARG A 386 -5.70 -35.43 -12.93
C ARG A 386 -5.68 -36.91 -13.35
N ASP A 387 -5.34 -37.81 -12.42
CA ASP A 387 -5.07 -39.24 -12.72
C ASP A 387 -6.31 -40.11 -12.46
N GLY A 388 -7.33 -39.61 -11.77
CA GLY A 388 -8.52 -40.38 -11.39
C GLY A 388 -9.84 -39.75 -11.85
N LEU A 389 -10.28 -38.67 -11.19
CA LEU A 389 -11.64 -38.13 -11.30
C LEU A 389 -11.98 -37.62 -12.70
N ILE A 390 -11.13 -36.78 -13.28
CA ILE A 390 -11.38 -36.16 -14.58
C ILE A 390 -11.44 -37.20 -15.72
N PRO A 391 -10.48 -38.13 -15.85
CA PRO A 391 -10.56 -39.17 -16.89
C PRO A 391 -11.79 -40.08 -16.75
N GLN A 392 -12.20 -40.39 -15.50
CA GLN A 392 -13.39 -41.23 -15.26
C GLN A 392 -14.67 -40.48 -15.63
N ALA A 393 -14.79 -39.21 -15.25
CA ALA A 393 -15.95 -38.39 -15.59
C ALA A 393 -16.07 -38.16 -17.10
N GLN A 394 -14.95 -37.93 -17.80
CA GLN A 394 -14.92 -37.76 -19.24
C GLN A 394 -15.31 -39.09 -19.98
N ALA A 395 -14.86 -40.23 -19.49
CA ALA A 395 -15.30 -41.53 -20.04
C ALA A 395 -16.79 -41.75 -19.79
N THR A 396 -17.30 -41.36 -18.62
CA THR A 396 -18.71 -41.51 -18.23
C THR A 396 -19.63 -40.65 -19.10
N ILE A 397 -19.28 -39.37 -19.35
CA ILE A 397 -20.09 -38.52 -20.22
C ILE A 397 -20.09 -39.00 -21.68
N GLN A 398 -18.96 -39.47 -22.18
CA GLN A 398 -18.91 -40.02 -23.55
C GLN A 398 -19.78 -41.29 -23.72
N ALA A 399 -19.75 -42.20 -22.75
CA ALA A 399 -20.64 -43.35 -22.71
C ALA A 399 -22.11 -42.93 -22.56
N GLY A 400 -22.40 -41.91 -21.72
CA GLY A 400 -23.72 -41.36 -21.49
C GLY A 400 -24.32 -40.75 -22.77
N LEU A 401 -23.55 -39.94 -23.51
CA LEU A 401 -23.97 -39.38 -24.80
C LEU A 401 -24.40 -40.44 -25.78
N THR A 402 -23.56 -41.46 -26.00
CA THR A 402 -23.85 -42.59 -26.92
C THR A 402 -25.08 -43.38 -26.46
N ALA A 403 -25.24 -43.57 -25.16
CA ALA A 403 -26.40 -44.28 -24.60
C ALA A 403 -27.70 -43.43 -24.73
N TYR A 404 -27.63 -42.13 -24.57
CA TYR A 404 -28.77 -41.24 -24.74
C TYR A 404 -29.22 -41.17 -26.21
N GLU A 405 -28.29 -41.01 -27.15
CA GLU A 405 -28.59 -41.04 -28.58
C GLU A 405 -29.32 -42.34 -29.01
N SER A 406 -28.98 -43.46 -28.40
CA SER A 406 -29.63 -44.74 -28.64
C SER A 406 -30.84 -45.00 -27.73
N SER A 407 -31.35 -44.04 -27.01
CA SER A 407 -32.48 -44.14 -26.06
C SER A 407 -32.30 -45.21 -24.98
N ARG A 408 -31.04 -45.52 -24.59
CA ARG A 408 -30.71 -46.51 -23.55
C ARG A 408 -30.54 -45.88 -22.15
N THR A 409 -30.44 -44.59 -22.06
CA THR A 409 -30.38 -43.86 -20.80
C THR A 409 -31.33 -42.67 -20.82
N ASP A 410 -31.69 -42.17 -19.67
CA ASP A 410 -32.54 -40.98 -19.53
C ASP A 410 -31.72 -39.69 -19.55
N PHE A 411 -32.41 -38.57 -19.78
CA PHE A 411 -31.81 -37.24 -19.77
C PHE A 411 -31.14 -36.86 -18.44
N GLU A 412 -31.73 -37.27 -17.32
CA GLU A 412 -31.25 -36.90 -15.98
C GLU A 412 -29.89 -37.52 -15.69
N SER A 413 -29.68 -38.78 -16.06
CA SER A 413 -28.40 -39.48 -15.91
C SER A 413 -27.31 -38.87 -16.82
N LEU A 414 -27.63 -38.51 -18.06
CA LEU A 414 -26.71 -37.81 -18.94
C LEU A 414 -26.35 -36.43 -18.40
N PHE A 415 -27.36 -35.68 -17.95
CA PHE A 415 -27.18 -34.31 -17.41
C PHE A 415 -26.35 -34.31 -16.12
N SER A 416 -26.55 -35.32 -15.24
CA SER A 416 -25.70 -35.48 -14.04
C SER A 416 -24.25 -35.69 -14.42
N SER A 417 -23.95 -36.60 -15.36
CA SER A 417 -22.57 -36.85 -15.85
C SER A 417 -21.95 -35.60 -16.48
N TYR A 418 -22.76 -34.79 -17.18
CA TYR A 418 -22.31 -33.50 -17.70
C TYR A 418 -21.92 -32.52 -16.57
N MET A 419 -22.77 -32.40 -15.55
CA MET A 419 -22.48 -31.55 -14.40
C MET A 419 -21.24 -32.00 -13.62
N ASP A 420 -21.01 -33.29 -13.51
CA ASP A 420 -19.82 -33.84 -12.86
C ASP A 420 -18.53 -33.43 -13.62
N VAL A 421 -18.51 -33.53 -14.95
CA VAL A 421 -17.34 -33.08 -15.74
C VAL A 421 -17.07 -31.58 -15.54
N LEU A 422 -18.10 -30.74 -15.69
CA LEU A 422 -17.97 -29.27 -15.51
C LEU A 422 -17.43 -28.91 -14.14
N ASN A 423 -18.01 -29.50 -13.09
CA ASN A 423 -17.61 -29.19 -11.73
C ASN A 423 -16.17 -29.65 -11.44
N LEU A 424 -15.81 -30.87 -11.85
CA LEU A 424 -14.46 -31.42 -11.61
C LEU A 424 -13.37 -30.64 -12.37
N ASP A 425 -13.65 -30.18 -13.59
CA ASP A 425 -12.70 -29.35 -14.34
C ASP A 425 -12.51 -27.98 -13.67
N LEU A 426 -13.57 -27.33 -13.16
CA LEU A 426 -13.49 -26.07 -12.44
C LEU A 426 -12.82 -26.22 -11.06
N GLU A 427 -13.14 -27.29 -10.32
CA GLU A 427 -12.53 -27.61 -9.02
C GLU A 427 -11.02 -27.88 -9.15
N TYR A 428 -10.60 -28.53 -10.24
CA TYR A 428 -9.17 -28.72 -10.53
C TYR A 428 -8.45 -27.39 -10.72
N GLN A 429 -9.03 -26.47 -11.50
CA GLN A 429 -8.44 -25.15 -11.71
C GLN A 429 -8.41 -24.31 -10.41
N GLN A 430 -9.45 -24.40 -9.59
CA GLN A 430 -9.49 -23.75 -8.29
C GLN A 430 -8.40 -24.31 -7.34
N THR A 431 -8.22 -25.62 -7.33
CA THR A 431 -7.17 -26.27 -6.52
C THR A 431 -5.77 -25.87 -6.97
N LEU A 432 -5.55 -25.68 -8.28
CA LEU A 432 -4.29 -25.10 -8.79
C LEU A 432 -4.08 -23.66 -8.31
N LEU A 433 -5.11 -22.82 -8.36
CA LEU A 433 -5.06 -21.44 -7.85
C LEU A 433 -4.73 -21.42 -6.37
N ASP A 434 -5.42 -22.22 -5.56
CA ASP A 434 -5.21 -22.29 -4.11
C ASP A 434 -3.77 -22.74 -3.79
N HIS A 435 -3.24 -23.70 -4.54
CA HIS A 435 -1.88 -24.18 -4.42
C HIS A 435 -0.84 -23.07 -4.71
N GLU A 436 -0.91 -22.42 -5.85
CA GLU A 436 0.05 -21.39 -6.26
C GLU A 436 -0.05 -20.13 -5.37
N THR A 437 -1.27 -19.80 -4.93
CA THR A 437 -1.50 -18.71 -3.97
C THR A 437 -0.86 -19.03 -2.61
N ALA A 438 -1.01 -20.25 -2.11
CA ALA A 438 -0.39 -20.68 -0.86
C ALA A 438 1.15 -20.66 -0.93
N LEU A 439 1.74 -21.01 -2.09
CA LEU A 439 3.17 -20.87 -2.34
C LEU A 439 3.60 -19.40 -2.29
N ALA A 440 2.88 -18.50 -2.96
CA ALA A 440 3.18 -17.06 -2.92
C ALA A 440 3.13 -16.49 -1.50
N HIS A 441 2.18 -16.94 -0.69
CA HIS A 441 2.13 -16.59 0.75
C HIS A 441 3.36 -17.04 1.52
N ILE A 442 3.85 -18.27 1.31
CA ILE A 442 5.08 -18.75 1.98
C ILE A 442 6.30 -17.95 1.51
N GLU A 443 6.38 -17.62 0.23
CA GLU A 443 7.48 -16.79 -0.29
C GLU A 443 7.54 -15.42 0.38
N ARG A 444 6.38 -14.73 0.50
CA ARG A 444 6.30 -13.47 1.23
C ARG A 444 6.75 -13.61 2.68
N LEU A 445 6.28 -14.66 3.38
CA LEU A 445 6.62 -14.90 4.77
C LEU A 445 8.09 -15.29 4.97
N SER A 446 8.69 -15.95 3.99
CA SER A 446 10.09 -16.37 4.05
C SER A 446 11.08 -15.30 3.53
N GLY A 447 10.59 -14.35 2.74
CA GLY A 447 11.45 -13.39 2.03
C GLY A 447 12.34 -14.04 0.96
N VAL A 448 12.04 -15.28 0.57
CA VAL A 448 12.86 -16.06 -0.39
C VAL A 448 11.93 -16.63 -1.47
N THR A 449 12.32 -16.50 -2.73
CA THR A 449 11.66 -17.20 -3.84
C THR A 449 11.83 -18.71 -3.69
N LEU A 450 10.73 -19.44 -3.72
CA LEU A 450 10.73 -20.90 -3.73
C LEU A 450 10.87 -21.38 -5.18
N PRO A 451 11.59 -22.48 -5.40
CA PRO A 451 11.81 -23.02 -6.74
C PRO A 451 10.56 -23.68 -7.33
#